data_2fb016fe63977e8418e8d0cb89ba7990
#
_entry.id   2fb016fe63977e8418e8d0cb89ba7990
#
_cell.length_a   1.000
_cell.length_b   1.000
_cell.length_c   1.000
_cell.angle_alpha   90.00
_cell.angle_beta   90.00
_cell.angle_gamma   90.00
#
_symmetry.space_group_name_H-M   'P 1'
#
loop_
_entity.id
_entity.type
_entity.pdbx_description
1 polymer ?
#
loop_
_entity_poly.entity_id
_entity_poly.type
_entity_poly.pdbx_seq_one_letter_code
_entity_poly.pdbx_strand_id
1 'polypeptide(L)'
;MVGVGQVQAASDAVWVLPSDASWAYTEAATALQADWRQVGRGRELLILGARELPSGAPPAALVTLGAAALRLAMERASAQADWARVPVLGALLPRDGFAAVWKRPPAWVSAAYLDQPIERYLALIRRAMPRLTKVGVLVHEDAVSQRQALLKAAQAQGVRLVIGSVGAPETLSAALRSVLADADVLLILPDSAVADVSALQHMLITAYRQRVPVVSYSPALVKAGAAMGLYASPAQAGRQVAAMLKGPLSASSGVSAWPAARLADGFTVALNEQVCRSLGLDVPDVSVLTDALRREEGMR
;
A
#
# COMPACT_ATOMS: atom_id res chain seq x y z
N MET A 1 9.84 -46.07 -28.56
CA MET A 1 8.61 -45.29 -28.32
C MET A 1 9.01 -44.10 -27.50
N VAL A 2 9.16 -42.96 -28.15
CA VAL A 2 9.47 -41.68 -27.48
C VAL A 2 8.12 -41.09 -27.04
N GLY A 3 7.88 -41.06 -25.74
CA GLY A 3 6.69 -40.44 -25.18
C GLY A 3 6.71 -38.94 -25.47
N VAL A 4 5.83 -38.48 -26.34
CA VAL A 4 5.54 -37.10 -26.56
C VAL A 4 4.84 -36.60 -25.27
N GLY A 5 5.61 -35.95 -24.39
CA GLY A 5 5.04 -35.23 -23.24
C GLY A 5 4.07 -34.18 -23.78
N GLN A 6 2.80 -34.34 -23.47
CA GLN A 6 1.81 -33.28 -23.70
C GLN A 6 2.28 -32.02 -22.97
N VAL A 7 2.73 -31.03 -23.71
CA VAL A 7 2.89 -29.67 -23.22
C VAL A 7 1.47 -29.17 -22.92
N GLN A 8 1.08 -29.26 -21.68
CA GLN A 8 -0.19 -28.75 -21.22
C GLN A 8 -0.17 -27.23 -21.44
N ALA A 9 -1.02 -26.74 -22.34
CA ALA A 9 -1.08 -25.34 -22.69
C ALA A 9 -1.37 -24.50 -21.41
N ALA A 10 -0.67 -23.37 -21.25
CA ALA A 10 -0.92 -22.45 -20.15
C ALA A 10 -2.41 -22.08 -20.11
N SER A 11 -2.98 -21.99 -18.92
CA SER A 11 -4.38 -21.58 -18.75
C SER A 11 -4.53 -20.12 -19.18
N ASP A 12 -5.56 -19.81 -19.98
CA ASP A 12 -5.86 -18.42 -20.37
C ASP A 12 -6.49 -17.61 -19.20
N ALA A 13 -6.70 -18.23 -18.05
CA ALA A 13 -7.29 -17.62 -16.88
C ALA A 13 -6.29 -16.74 -16.10
N VAL A 14 -6.82 -15.72 -15.45
CA VAL A 14 -6.10 -14.95 -14.41
C VAL A 14 -6.44 -15.52 -13.05
N TRP A 15 -5.43 -15.86 -12.27
CA TRP A 15 -5.64 -16.37 -10.92
C TRP A 15 -5.42 -15.28 -9.87
N VAL A 16 -6.27 -15.28 -8.84
CA VAL A 16 -6.17 -14.40 -7.68
C VAL A 16 -5.89 -15.26 -6.46
N LEU A 17 -4.73 -15.08 -5.85
CA LEU A 17 -4.27 -15.83 -4.69
C LEU A 17 -4.29 -14.92 -3.45
N PRO A 18 -5.23 -15.10 -2.50
CA PRO A 18 -5.21 -14.39 -1.24
C PRO A 18 -4.22 -15.01 -0.24
N SER A 19 -3.65 -14.20 0.64
CA SER A 19 -2.76 -14.66 1.73
C SER A 19 -3.49 -15.44 2.82
N ASP A 20 -4.76 -15.10 3.06
CA ASP A 20 -5.67 -15.76 4.00
C ASP A 20 -7.14 -15.43 3.64
N ALA A 21 -8.09 -15.94 4.44
CA ALA A 21 -9.51 -15.71 4.22
C ALA A 21 -10.06 -14.46 4.94
N SER A 22 -9.20 -13.50 5.29
CA SER A 22 -9.65 -12.27 5.96
C SER A 22 -10.53 -11.41 5.05
N TRP A 23 -11.41 -10.61 5.68
CA TRP A 23 -12.36 -9.75 4.98
C TRP A 23 -11.68 -8.80 3.97
N ALA A 24 -10.48 -8.31 4.29
CA ALA A 24 -9.77 -7.36 3.43
C ALA A 24 -9.39 -7.98 2.09
N TYR A 25 -8.90 -9.23 2.07
CA TYR A 25 -8.60 -9.93 0.82
C TYR A 25 -9.86 -10.33 0.06
N THR A 26 -10.91 -10.72 0.78
CA THR A 26 -12.22 -11.03 0.17
C THR A 26 -12.83 -9.79 -0.50
N GLU A 27 -12.81 -8.64 0.18
CA GLU A 27 -13.32 -7.38 -0.37
C GLU A 27 -12.52 -6.95 -1.62
N ALA A 28 -11.19 -7.03 -1.57
CA ALA A 28 -10.35 -6.68 -2.72
C ALA A 28 -10.59 -7.62 -3.91
N ALA A 29 -10.66 -8.94 -3.67
CA ALA A 29 -10.94 -9.92 -4.71
C ALA A 29 -12.34 -9.70 -5.33
N THR A 30 -13.34 -9.41 -4.52
CA THR A 30 -14.71 -9.09 -4.98
C THR A 30 -14.73 -7.83 -5.85
N ALA A 31 -14.07 -6.76 -5.42
CA ALA A 31 -13.97 -5.52 -6.18
C ALA A 31 -13.20 -5.72 -7.51
N LEU A 32 -12.09 -6.46 -7.46
CA LEU A 32 -11.35 -6.85 -8.66
C LEU A 32 -12.25 -7.63 -9.63
N GLN A 33 -12.97 -8.65 -9.14
CA GLN A 33 -13.85 -9.48 -9.96
C GLN A 33 -15.00 -8.69 -10.60
N ALA A 34 -15.57 -7.73 -9.86
CA ALA A 34 -16.62 -6.87 -10.37
C ALA A 34 -16.16 -6.03 -11.58
N ASP A 35 -14.98 -5.38 -11.43
CA ASP A 35 -14.41 -4.58 -12.51
C ASP A 35 -13.84 -5.46 -13.64
N TRP A 36 -13.35 -6.66 -13.32
CA TRP A 36 -12.81 -7.61 -14.30
C TRP A 36 -13.83 -8.00 -15.37
N ARG A 37 -15.11 -8.11 -15.02
CA ARG A 37 -16.19 -8.40 -15.96
C ARG A 37 -16.27 -7.38 -17.11
N GLN A 38 -15.81 -6.15 -16.86
CA GLN A 38 -15.81 -5.07 -17.87
C GLN A 38 -14.47 -4.99 -18.63
N VAL A 39 -13.35 -5.36 -18.01
CA VAL A 39 -12.02 -5.14 -18.57
C VAL A 39 -11.32 -6.41 -19.05
N GLY A 40 -11.72 -7.58 -18.58
CA GLY A 40 -11.06 -8.87 -18.81
C GLY A 40 -11.27 -9.46 -20.22
N ARG A 41 -12.13 -8.85 -21.06
CA ARG A 41 -12.38 -9.27 -22.45
C ARG A 41 -12.67 -10.77 -22.64
N GLY A 42 -13.45 -11.34 -21.74
CA GLY A 42 -13.84 -12.75 -21.77
C GLY A 42 -12.84 -13.71 -21.13
N ARG A 43 -11.67 -13.24 -20.67
CA ARG A 43 -10.76 -14.08 -19.86
C ARG A 43 -11.38 -14.37 -18.50
N GLU A 44 -11.27 -15.62 -18.09
CA GLU A 44 -11.74 -16.05 -16.78
C GLU A 44 -10.85 -15.49 -15.67
N LEU A 45 -11.47 -15.10 -14.54
CA LEU A 45 -10.76 -14.73 -13.32
C LEU A 45 -11.17 -15.71 -12.22
N LEU A 46 -10.20 -16.47 -11.72
CA LEU A 46 -10.40 -17.49 -10.70
C LEU A 46 -9.82 -17.01 -9.37
N ILE A 47 -10.67 -16.93 -8.35
CA ILE A 47 -10.23 -16.66 -6.98
C ILE A 47 -9.92 -18.02 -6.34
N LEU A 48 -8.65 -18.22 -5.96
CA LEU A 48 -8.16 -19.45 -5.37
C LEU A 48 -8.41 -19.49 -3.86
N GLY A 49 -8.34 -20.69 -3.29
CA GLY A 49 -8.22 -20.86 -1.84
C GLY A 49 -6.95 -20.18 -1.30
N ALA A 50 -7.01 -19.73 -0.06
CA ALA A 50 -5.89 -19.02 0.56
C ALA A 50 -4.65 -19.92 0.62
N ARG A 51 -3.53 -19.42 0.08
CA ARG A 51 -2.24 -20.12 0.01
C ARG A 51 -2.25 -21.43 -0.80
N GLU A 52 -3.23 -21.61 -1.67
CA GLU A 52 -3.35 -22.82 -2.50
C GLU A 52 -3.05 -22.47 -3.96
N LEU A 53 -1.85 -22.79 -4.42
CA LEU A 53 -1.52 -22.77 -5.86
C LEU A 53 -1.74 -24.15 -6.45
N PRO A 54 -2.68 -24.32 -7.40
CA PRO A 54 -2.93 -25.61 -8.04
C PRO A 54 -1.69 -26.18 -8.70
N SER A 55 -1.62 -27.51 -8.75
CA SER A 55 -0.65 -28.22 -9.58
C SER A 55 -1.12 -28.21 -11.03
N GLY A 56 -0.19 -28.11 -11.99
CA GLY A 56 -0.52 -28.14 -13.42
C GLY A 56 -0.08 -26.89 -14.17
N ALA A 57 -0.75 -26.62 -15.30
CA ALA A 57 -0.40 -25.52 -16.18
C ALA A 57 -0.53 -24.16 -15.49
N PRO A 58 0.46 -23.25 -15.67
CA PRO A 58 0.43 -21.94 -15.06
C PRO A 58 -0.69 -21.06 -15.66
N PRO A 59 -1.18 -20.04 -14.91
CA PRO A 59 -2.16 -19.08 -15.41
C PRO A 59 -1.54 -18.10 -16.42
N ALA A 60 -2.40 -17.37 -17.15
CA ALA A 60 -1.96 -16.25 -17.98
C ALA A 60 -1.34 -15.12 -17.16
N ALA A 61 -1.82 -14.91 -15.93
CA ALA A 61 -1.25 -14.01 -14.92
C ALA A 61 -1.69 -14.41 -13.52
N LEU A 62 -0.91 -14.05 -12.52
CA LEU A 62 -1.20 -14.28 -11.11
C LEU A 62 -1.31 -12.93 -10.37
N VAL A 63 -2.45 -12.69 -9.73
CA VAL A 63 -2.63 -11.61 -8.77
C VAL A 63 -2.44 -12.18 -7.37
N THR A 64 -1.53 -11.59 -6.59
CA THR A 64 -1.31 -11.98 -5.19
C THR A 64 -1.82 -10.91 -4.25
N LEU A 65 -2.67 -11.29 -3.30
CA LEU A 65 -3.19 -10.37 -2.28
C LEU A 65 -2.45 -10.59 -0.96
N GLY A 66 -1.55 -9.66 -0.63
CA GLY A 66 -0.71 -9.71 0.57
C GLY A 66 0.63 -10.43 0.38
N ALA A 67 1.50 -10.29 1.38
CA ALA A 67 2.90 -10.74 1.32
C ALA A 67 3.07 -12.27 1.31
N ALA A 68 2.19 -13.01 2.00
CA ALA A 68 2.28 -14.49 2.04
C ALA A 68 1.96 -15.10 0.67
N ALA A 69 0.93 -14.60 -0.03
CA ALA A 69 0.60 -15.01 -1.39
C ALA A 69 1.74 -14.67 -2.38
N LEU A 70 2.33 -13.47 -2.25
CA LEU A 70 3.46 -13.07 -3.08
C LEU A 70 4.69 -13.98 -2.87
N ARG A 71 4.95 -14.39 -1.63
CA ARG A 71 6.04 -15.31 -1.30
C ARG A 71 5.84 -16.68 -1.96
N LEU A 72 4.62 -17.22 -1.89
CA LEU A 72 4.29 -18.48 -2.56
C LEU A 72 4.47 -18.39 -4.09
N ALA A 73 4.09 -17.27 -4.70
CA ALA A 73 4.32 -17.03 -6.13
C ALA A 73 5.81 -17.02 -6.46
N MET A 74 6.64 -16.34 -5.65
CA MET A 74 8.10 -16.30 -5.82
C MET A 74 8.73 -17.69 -5.67
N GLU A 75 8.33 -18.45 -4.66
CA GLU A 75 8.82 -19.82 -4.42
C GLU A 75 8.45 -20.74 -5.58
N ARG A 76 7.21 -20.66 -6.08
CA ARG A 76 6.76 -21.44 -7.25
C ARG A 76 7.55 -21.07 -8.50
N ALA A 77 7.74 -19.78 -8.77
CA ALA A 77 8.52 -19.29 -9.91
C ALA A 77 10.00 -19.71 -9.85
N SER A 78 10.56 -19.85 -8.65
CA SER A 78 11.93 -20.31 -8.44
C SER A 78 12.08 -21.83 -8.56
N ALA A 79 11.03 -22.60 -8.26
CA ALA A 79 11.06 -24.05 -8.23
C ALA A 79 10.67 -24.72 -9.57
N GLN A 80 9.90 -24.03 -10.43
CA GLN A 80 9.31 -24.60 -11.64
C GLN A 80 9.56 -23.70 -12.86
N ALA A 81 10.19 -24.26 -13.88
CA ALA A 81 10.60 -23.51 -15.08
C ALA A 81 9.43 -22.91 -15.89
N ASP A 82 8.28 -23.58 -15.93
CA ASP A 82 7.05 -23.12 -16.57
C ASP A 82 6.38 -21.96 -15.81
N TRP A 83 6.67 -21.82 -14.51
CA TRP A 83 6.23 -20.71 -13.67
C TRP A 83 7.19 -19.51 -13.66
N ALA A 84 8.44 -19.70 -14.08
CA ALA A 84 9.50 -18.70 -13.98
C ALA A 84 9.20 -17.37 -14.70
N ARG A 85 8.27 -17.38 -15.65
CA ARG A 85 7.87 -16.19 -16.43
C ARG A 85 6.38 -15.86 -16.32
N VAL A 86 5.67 -16.46 -15.38
CA VAL A 86 4.26 -16.09 -15.12
C VAL A 86 4.21 -14.64 -14.64
N PRO A 87 3.44 -13.77 -15.31
CA PRO A 87 3.30 -12.40 -14.88
C PRO A 87 2.62 -12.32 -13.51
N VAL A 88 3.23 -11.59 -12.56
CA VAL A 88 2.72 -11.44 -11.18
C VAL A 88 2.42 -9.99 -10.87
N LEU A 89 1.22 -9.73 -10.33
CA LEU A 89 0.83 -8.43 -9.80
C LEU A 89 0.48 -8.55 -8.31
N GLY A 90 1.36 -8.03 -7.45
CA GLY A 90 1.12 -7.97 -6.01
C GLY A 90 0.19 -6.82 -5.63
N ALA A 91 -0.71 -7.04 -4.66
CA ALA A 91 -1.57 -6.01 -4.10
C ALA A 91 -1.80 -6.22 -2.61
N LEU A 92 -2.40 -5.25 -1.92
CA LEU A 92 -2.64 -5.26 -0.47
C LEU A 92 -1.37 -5.48 0.35
N LEU A 93 -0.28 -4.86 -0.08
CA LEU A 93 0.98 -4.83 0.67
C LEU A 93 1.67 -3.48 0.45
N PRO A 94 2.43 -2.98 1.44
CA PRO A 94 3.23 -1.78 1.27
C PRO A 94 4.48 -2.09 0.43
N ARG A 95 5.14 -1.03 -0.03
CA ARG A 95 6.34 -1.13 -0.86
C ARG A 95 7.49 -1.88 -0.18
N ASP A 96 7.73 -1.62 1.10
CA ASP A 96 8.74 -2.32 1.89
C ASP A 96 8.39 -3.81 2.06
N GLY A 97 7.13 -4.14 2.29
CA GLY A 97 6.63 -5.51 2.35
C GLY A 97 6.81 -6.27 1.04
N PHE A 98 6.62 -5.61 -0.11
CA PHE A 98 6.93 -6.18 -1.41
C PHE A 98 8.43 -6.42 -1.58
N ALA A 99 9.26 -5.43 -1.27
CA ALA A 99 10.71 -5.52 -1.37
C ALA A 99 11.33 -6.56 -0.42
N ALA A 100 10.72 -6.78 0.74
CA ALA A 100 11.14 -7.83 1.68
C ALA A 100 10.93 -9.25 1.11
N VAL A 101 9.87 -9.43 0.30
CA VAL A 101 9.59 -10.71 -0.37
C VAL A 101 10.41 -10.83 -1.65
N TRP A 102 10.45 -9.81 -2.47
CA TRP A 102 11.08 -9.86 -3.80
C TRP A 102 11.99 -8.66 -4.04
N LYS A 103 13.26 -8.76 -3.59
CA LYS A 103 14.24 -7.66 -3.63
C LYS A 103 14.57 -7.18 -5.06
N ARG A 104 14.61 -8.09 -6.02
CA ARG A 104 14.94 -7.81 -7.44
C ARG A 104 13.90 -8.49 -8.32
N PRO A 105 12.69 -7.94 -8.41
CA PRO A 105 11.64 -8.52 -9.23
C PRO A 105 12.01 -8.40 -10.71
N PRO A 106 11.77 -9.44 -11.51
CA PRO A 106 11.92 -9.36 -12.97
C PRO A 106 10.83 -8.45 -13.58
N ALA A 107 10.98 -8.10 -14.86
CA ALA A 107 10.09 -7.14 -15.53
C ALA A 107 8.61 -7.58 -15.62
N TRP A 108 8.31 -8.85 -15.40
CA TRP A 108 6.94 -9.40 -15.35
C TRP A 108 6.37 -9.54 -13.92
N VAL A 109 7.04 -8.94 -12.94
CA VAL A 109 6.56 -8.87 -11.56
C VAL A 109 6.45 -7.42 -11.14
N SER A 110 5.28 -7.02 -10.68
CA SER A 110 5.03 -5.66 -10.23
C SER A 110 4.01 -5.62 -9.08
N ALA A 111 3.62 -4.43 -8.63
CA ALA A 111 2.66 -4.27 -7.54
C ALA A 111 1.80 -3.01 -7.66
N ALA A 112 0.58 -3.11 -7.12
CA ALA A 112 -0.25 -2.00 -6.66
C ALA A 112 -0.02 -1.84 -5.15
N TYR A 113 0.83 -0.90 -4.74
CA TYR A 113 1.15 -0.69 -3.33
C TYR A 113 0.00 -0.05 -2.56
N LEU A 114 -0.05 -0.32 -1.25
CA LEU A 114 -0.97 0.40 -0.35
C LEU A 114 -0.46 1.79 0.02
N ASP A 115 0.81 2.06 -0.22
CA ASP A 115 1.44 3.35 0.08
C ASP A 115 0.74 4.48 -0.69
N GLN A 116 0.41 5.53 0.04
CA GLN A 116 -0.12 6.76 -0.53
C GLN A 116 1.03 7.69 -0.96
N PRO A 117 0.85 8.53 -1.98
CA PRO A 117 1.79 9.60 -2.27
C PRO A 117 2.01 10.49 -1.04
N ILE A 118 3.27 10.86 -0.76
CA ILE A 118 3.61 11.71 0.39
C ILE A 118 2.91 13.07 0.28
N GLU A 119 2.82 13.60 -0.92
CA GLU A 119 2.14 14.85 -1.25
C GLU A 119 0.68 14.85 -0.77
N ARG A 120 0.00 13.70 -0.87
CA ARG A 120 -1.40 13.54 -0.43
C ARG A 120 -1.54 13.62 1.09
N TYR A 121 -0.60 13.06 1.87
CA TYR A 121 -0.57 13.21 3.32
C TYR A 121 -0.35 14.67 3.72
N LEU A 122 0.61 15.35 3.09
CA LEU A 122 0.91 16.75 3.40
C LEU A 122 -0.25 17.67 3.01
N ALA A 123 -0.91 17.41 1.88
CA ALA A 123 -2.11 18.13 1.48
C ALA A 123 -3.26 17.92 2.48
N LEU A 124 -3.47 16.68 2.97
CA LEU A 124 -4.45 16.40 4.02
C LEU A 124 -4.16 17.19 5.29
N ILE A 125 -2.91 17.15 5.78
CA ILE A 125 -2.48 17.87 7.00
C ILE A 125 -2.74 19.36 6.86
N ARG A 126 -2.33 19.99 5.77
CA ARG A 126 -2.54 21.42 5.51
C ARG A 126 -4.01 21.83 5.49
N ARG A 127 -4.87 20.98 4.93
CA ARG A 127 -6.31 21.27 4.83
C ARG A 127 -7.04 21.03 6.15
N ALA A 128 -6.67 19.97 6.84
CA ALA A 128 -7.28 19.61 8.11
C ALA A 128 -6.80 20.50 9.27
N MET A 129 -5.54 20.91 9.24
CA MET A 129 -4.87 21.62 10.35
C MET A 129 -3.97 22.74 9.81
N PRO A 130 -4.54 23.80 9.19
CA PRO A 130 -3.77 24.83 8.47
C PRO A 130 -2.81 25.65 9.36
N ARG A 131 -3.01 25.61 10.68
CA ARG A 131 -2.14 26.30 11.66
C ARG A 131 -0.90 25.47 12.04
N LEU A 132 -0.91 24.16 11.74
CA LEU A 132 0.20 23.24 12.05
C LEU A 132 1.10 23.14 10.81
N THR A 133 2.31 23.66 10.92
CA THR A 133 3.22 23.84 9.78
C THR A 133 4.45 22.93 9.81
N LYS A 134 4.75 22.34 10.97
CA LYS A 134 5.89 21.46 11.18
C LYS A 134 5.43 20.01 11.26
N VAL A 135 5.77 19.22 10.28
CA VAL A 135 5.41 17.79 10.20
C VAL A 135 6.59 16.95 10.65
N GLY A 136 6.43 16.24 11.75
CA GLY A 136 7.39 15.25 12.25
C GLY A 136 7.24 13.92 11.53
N VAL A 137 8.33 13.30 11.16
CA VAL A 137 8.36 11.96 10.54
C VAL A 137 9.54 11.18 11.09
N LEU A 138 9.34 9.91 11.39
CA LEU A 138 10.44 8.98 11.66
C LEU A 138 10.71 8.16 10.41
N VAL A 139 11.98 8.01 10.05
CA VAL A 139 12.43 7.20 8.90
C VAL A 139 13.60 6.33 9.32
N HIS A 140 13.75 5.17 8.67
CA HIS A 140 14.96 4.37 8.87
C HIS A 140 16.19 5.13 8.39
N GLU A 141 17.32 4.99 9.07
CA GLU A 141 18.54 5.74 8.75
C GLU A 141 19.03 5.48 7.32
N ASP A 142 18.88 4.26 6.82
CA ASP A 142 19.25 3.87 5.45
C ASP A 142 18.20 4.24 4.39
N ALA A 143 17.06 4.79 4.77
CA ALA A 143 15.98 5.12 3.84
C ALA A 143 16.21 6.44 3.08
N VAL A 144 17.36 6.55 2.39
CA VAL A 144 17.81 7.77 1.68
C VAL A 144 16.77 8.24 0.66
N SER A 145 16.27 7.32 -0.17
CA SER A 145 15.28 7.65 -1.21
C SER A 145 13.97 8.16 -0.63
N GLN A 146 13.49 7.58 0.49
CA GLN A 146 12.29 8.01 1.18
C GLN A 146 12.49 9.41 1.79
N ARG A 147 13.64 9.64 2.42
CA ARG A 147 14.00 10.97 2.94
C ARG A 147 14.01 12.03 1.85
N GLN A 148 14.61 11.75 0.68
CA GLN A 148 14.62 12.66 -0.45
C GLN A 148 13.22 12.96 -0.98
N ALA A 149 12.37 11.94 -1.10
CA ALA A 149 10.99 12.10 -1.53
C ALA A 149 10.19 12.97 -0.54
N LEU A 150 10.36 12.75 0.77
CA LEU A 150 9.76 13.55 1.83
C LEU A 150 10.16 15.03 1.72
N LEU A 151 11.45 15.32 1.59
CA LEU A 151 11.97 16.69 1.48
C LEU A 151 11.43 17.39 0.23
N LYS A 152 11.41 16.69 -0.91
CA LYS A 152 10.86 17.22 -2.17
C LYS A 152 9.37 17.55 -2.05
N ALA A 153 8.58 16.62 -1.50
CA ALA A 153 7.15 16.81 -1.31
C ALA A 153 6.85 17.96 -0.34
N ALA A 154 7.60 18.05 0.75
CA ALA A 154 7.45 19.12 1.73
C ALA A 154 7.78 20.50 1.15
N GLN A 155 8.86 20.60 0.37
CA GLN A 155 9.22 21.85 -0.33
C GLN A 155 8.10 22.28 -1.29
N ALA A 156 7.57 21.35 -2.09
CA ALA A 156 6.49 21.63 -3.02
C ALA A 156 5.19 22.08 -2.33
N GLN A 157 4.96 21.62 -1.10
CA GLN A 157 3.76 21.92 -0.31
C GLN A 157 3.95 23.09 0.68
N GLY A 158 5.15 23.66 0.80
CA GLY A 158 5.45 24.72 1.76
C GLY A 158 5.38 24.25 3.24
N VAL A 159 5.67 22.97 3.49
CA VAL A 159 5.64 22.33 4.81
C VAL A 159 7.06 22.19 5.34
N ARG A 160 7.28 22.47 6.63
CA ARG A 160 8.55 22.19 7.31
C ARG A 160 8.55 20.75 7.82
N LEU A 161 9.57 19.98 7.48
CA LEU A 161 9.77 18.63 8.04
C LEU A 161 10.72 18.65 9.22
N VAL A 162 10.37 17.85 10.24
CA VAL A 162 11.21 17.48 11.37
C VAL A 162 11.45 15.97 11.25
N ILE A 163 12.62 15.57 10.74
CA ILE A 163 12.91 14.17 10.43
C ILE A 163 13.77 13.57 11.53
N GLY A 164 13.26 12.53 12.19
CA GLY A 164 14.03 11.66 13.10
C GLY A 164 14.51 10.40 12.38
N SER A 165 15.76 10.02 12.63
CA SER A 165 16.34 8.77 12.09
C SER A 165 16.28 7.67 13.13
N VAL A 166 15.90 6.47 12.71
CA VAL A 166 15.83 5.26 13.52
C VAL A 166 16.77 4.22 12.89
N GLY A 167 17.86 3.85 13.57
CA GLY A 167 18.80 2.82 13.09
C GLY A 167 18.57 1.48 13.75
N ALA A 168 18.10 1.49 15.01
CA ALA A 168 17.78 0.30 15.77
C ALA A 168 16.56 0.56 16.68
N PRO A 169 15.83 -0.49 17.09
CA PRO A 169 14.60 -0.34 17.89
C PRO A 169 14.79 0.50 19.17
N GLU A 170 15.94 0.39 19.83
CA GLU A 170 16.28 1.14 21.03
C GLU A 170 16.45 2.65 20.80
N THR A 171 16.72 3.07 19.56
CA THR A 171 16.87 4.50 19.21
C THR A 171 15.53 5.18 18.96
N LEU A 172 14.46 4.42 18.73
CA LEU A 172 13.13 4.92 18.40
C LEU A 172 12.61 5.94 19.43
N SER A 173 12.69 5.60 20.72
CA SER A 173 12.14 6.47 21.78
C SER A 173 12.87 7.82 21.89
N ALA A 174 14.16 7.84 21.63
CA ALA A 174 14.96 9.07 21.62
C ALA A 174 14.62 9.92 20.39
N ALA A 175 14.60 9.32 19.21
CA ALA A 175 14.24 9.96 17.95
C ALA A 175 12.81 10.54 18.01
N LEU A 176 11.85 9.77 18.55
CA LEU A 176 10.48 10.19 18.71
C LEU A 176 10.36 11.43 19.60
N ARG A 177 11.00 11.42 20.79
CA ARG A 177 10.99 12.59 21.70
C ARG A 177 11.59 13.83 21.04
N SER A 178 12.70 13.66 20.32
CA SER A 178 13.36 14.76 19.61
C SER A 178 12.43 15.34 18.53
N VAL A 179 11.79 14.49 17.74
CA VAL A 179 10.84 14.93 16.70
C VAL A 179 9.64 15.65 17.32
N LEU A 180 9.03 15.07 18.37
CA LEU A 180 7.84 15.64 19.00
C LEU A 180 8.10 16.97 19.72
N ALA A 181 9.34 17.27 20.11
CA ALA A 181 9.71 18.54 20.73
C ALA A 181 9.58 19.73 19.75
N ASP A 182 9.73 19.47 18.44
CA ASP A 182 9.72 20.52 17.42
C ASP A 182 8.55 20.42 16.44
N ALA A 183 7.88 19.26 16.35
CA ALA A 183 6.80 19.02 15.41
C ALA A 183 5.44 19.47 15.95
N ASP A 184 4.62 20.03 15.06
CA ASP A 184 3.21 20.38 15.36
C ASP A 184 2.28 19.18 15.12
N VAL A 185 2.66 18.24 14.23
CA VAL A 185 1.92 17.02 13.88
C VAL A 185 2.90 15.90 13.57
N LEU A 186 2.60 14.68 13.99
CA LEU A 186 3.40 13.49 13.66
C LEU A 186 2.74 12.72 12.50
N LEU A 187 3.46 12.52 11.41
CA LEU A 187 3.06 11.64 10.31
C LEU A 187 3.73 10.28 10.47
N ILE A 188 2.93 9.23 10.63
CA ILE A 188 3.38 7.84 10.66
C ILE A 188 3.15 7.25 9.26
N LEU A 189 4.24 6.84 8.60
CA LEU A 189 4.24 6.15 7.31
C LEU A 189 4.37 4.63 7.50
N PRO A 190 3.93 3.82 6.51
CA PRO A 190 4.17 2.38 6.55
C PRO A 190 5.67 2.10 6.36
N ASP A 191 6.35 1.74 7.43
CA ASP A 191 7.78 1.39 7.45
C ASP A 191 8.02 0.36 8.56
N SER A 192 8.14 -0.91 8.18
CA SER A 192 8.36 -2.01 9.11
C SER A 192 9.75 -1.99 9.78
N ALA A 193 10.71 -1.28 9.19
CA ALA A 193 12.04 -1.10 9.78
C ALA A 193 12.03 -0.04 10.89
N VAL A 194 11.04 0.87 10.88
CA VAL A 194 10.90 1.91 11.91
C VAL A 194 10.04 1.45 13.06
N ALA A 195 8.94 0.74 12.81
CA ALA A 195 7.96 0.47 13.85
C ALA A 195 7.23 -0.86 13.66
N ASP A 196 7.30 -1.72 14.66
CA ASP A 196 6.38 -2.83 14.87
C ASP A 196 5.09 -2.36 15.58
N VAL A 197 4.19 -3.30 15.89
CA VAL A 197 2.90 -2.98 16.54
C VAL A 197 3.09 -2.30 17.90
N SER A 198 4.08 -2.72 18.70
CA SER A 198 4.33 -2.16 20.03
C SER A 198 4.91 -0.74 19.94
N ALA A 199 5.81 -0.52 18.98
CA ALA A 199 6.38 0.77 18.68
C ALA A 199 5.32 1.77 18.21
N LEU A 200 4.38 1.35 17.34
CA LEU A 200 3.27 2.19 16.89
C LEU A 200 2.37 2.63 18.05
N GLN A 201 2.06 1.73 18.98
CA GLN A 201 1.31 2.07 20.20
C GLN A 201 2.07 3.08 21.07
N HIS A 202 3.38 2.87 21.26
CA HIS A 202 4.23 3.81 22.00
C HIS A 202 4.26 5.18 21.36
N MET A 203 4.36 5.26 20.02
CA MET A 203 4.32 6.52 19.27
C MET A 203 3.00 7.28 19.48
N LEU A 204 1.85 6.57 19.36
CA LEU A 204 0.53 7.17 19.57
C LEU A 204 0.37 7.73 20.98
N ILE A 205 0.72 6.97 22.01
CA ILE A 205 0.60 7.36 23.42
C ILE A 205 1.52 8.56 23.72
N THR A 206 2.77 8.51 23.23
CA THR A 206 3.75 9.56 23.48
C THR A 206 3.37 10.87 22.80
N ALA A 207 2.93 10.82 21.54
CA ALA A 207 2.45 11.98 20.79
C ALA A 207 1.21 12.60 21.47
N TYR A 208 0.23 11.78 21.88
CA TYR A 208 -0.97 12.23 22.56
C TYR A 208 -0.65 12.96 23.89
N ARG A 209 0.28 12.42 24.70
CA ARG A 209 0.71 13.06 25.96
C ARG A 209 1.37 14.42 25.74
N GLN A 210 2.03 14.60 24.60
CA GLN A 210 2.64 15.89 24.20
C GLN A 210 1.67 16.77 23.41
N ARG A 211 0.40 16.37 23.30
CA ARG A 211 -0.65 17.08 22.55
C ARG A 211 -0.31 17.28 21.06
N VAL A 212 0.53 16.42 20.49
CA VAL A 212 0.87 16.37 19.06
C VAL A 212 -0.08 15.40 18.37
N PRO A 213 -0.96 15.87 17.46
CA PRO A 213 -1.84 15.01 16.70
C PRO A 213 -1.05 14.09 15.77
N VAL A 214 -1.58 12.88 15.58
CA VAL A 214 -0.97 11.88 14.68
C VAL A 214 -1.82 11.70 13.43
N VAL A 215 -1.18 11.74 12.27
CA VAL A 215 -1.74 11.30 10.98
C VAL A 215 -1.10 9.98 10.60
N SER A 216 -1.91 9.01 10.19
CA SER A 216 -1.45 7.64 9.99
C SER A 216 -1.89 7.04 8.65
N TYR A 217 -1.32 5.89 8.31
CA TYR A 217 -1.55 5.16 7.05
C TYR A 217 -2.63 4.07 7.14
N SER A 218 -3.27 3.87 8.29
CA SER A 218 -4.22 2.77 8.42
C SER A 218 -5.42 3.09 9.30
N PRO A 219 -6.61 2.48 9.03
CA PRO A 219 -7.80 2.64 9.86
C PRO A 219 -7.60 2.05 11.27
N ALA A 220 -6.74 1.04 11.44
CA ALA A 220 -6.43 0.47 12.73
C ALA A 220 -5.72 1.48 13.64
N LEU A 221 -4.76 2.26 13.12
CA LEU A 221 -4.08 3.31 13.87
C LEU A 221 -5.03 4.46 14.25
N VAL A 222 -6.00 4.80 13.40
CA VAL A 222 -7.03 5.79 13.74
C VAL A 222 -7.89 5.30 14.91
N LYS A 223 -8.31 4.01 14.89
CA LYS A 223 -9.02 3.40 16.03
C LYS A 223 -8.16 3.33 17.29
N ALA A 224 -6.85 3.14 17.15
CA ALA A 224 -5.89 3.07 18.25
C ALA A 224 -5.51 4.43 18.86
N GLY A 225 -5.89 5.56 18.21
CA GLY A 225 -5.66 6.90 18.77
C GLY A 225 -4.98 7.91 17.85
N ALA A 226 -4.72 7.59 16.58
CA ALA A 226 -4.34 8.63 15.62
C ALA A 226 -5.53 9.58 15.36
N ALA A 227 -5.25 10.88 15.22
CA ALA A 227 -6.29 11.88 14.94
C ALA A 227 -6.91 11.68 13.54
N MET A 228 -6.09 11.30 12.57
CA MET A 228 -6.53 11.08 11.20
C MET A 228 -5.78 9.91 10.55
N GLY A 229 -6.38 9.37 9.49
CA GLY A 229 -5.76 8.38 8.61
C GLY A 229 -6.04 8.65 7.15
N LEU A 230 -5.05 8.29 6.33
CA LEU A 230 -5.15 8.31 4.87
C LEU A 230 -4.63 6.98 4.32
N TYR A 231 -5.49 6.20 3.69
CA TYR A 231 -5.17 4.84 3.25
C TYR A 231 -6.01 4.42 2.04
N ALA A 232 -5.58 3.41 1.31
CA ALA A 232 -6.41 2.76 0.31
C ALA A 232 -7.29 1.68 0.98
N SER A 233 -8.60 1.66 0.67
CA SER A 233 -9.45 0.54 1.07
C SER A 233 -9.13 -0.70 0.25
N PRO A 234 -9.45 -1.92 0.76
CA PRO A 234 -9.26 -3.15 -0.02
C PRO A 234 -10.00 -3.12 -1.36
N ALA A 235 -11.22 -2.57 -1.40
CA ALA A 235 -11.97 -2.41 -2.64
C ALA A 235 -11.27 -1.46 -3.62
N GLN A 236 -10.66 -0.36 -3.16
CA GLN A 236 -9.88 0.54 -4.01
C GLN A 236 -8.65 -0.18 -4.60
N ALA A 237 -7.94 -0.97 -3.80
CA ALA A 237 -6.82 -1.77 -4.26
C ALA A 237 -7.25 -2.81 -5.32
N GLY A 238 -8.37 -3.49 -5.13
CA GLY A 238 -8.93 -4.43 -6.09
C GLY A 238 -9.27 -3.77 -7.44
N ARG A 239 -9.91 -2.61 -7.42
CA ARG A 239 -10.19 -1.82 -8.63
C ARG A 239 -8.92 -1.36 -9.35
N GLN A 240 -7.91 -0.90 -8.61
CA GLN A 240 -6.62 -0.51 -9.17
C GLN A 240 -5.94 -1.69 -9.87
N VAL A 241 -5.97 -2.89 -9.28
CA VAL A 241 -5.47 -4.12 -9.92
C VAL A 241 -6.18 -4.38 -11.23
N ALA A 242 -7.53 -4.31 -11.29
CA ALA A 242 -8.29 -4.48 -12.52
C ALA A 242 -7.86 -3.48 -13.60
N ALA A 243 -7.69 -2.21 -13.24
CA ALA A 243 -7.24 -1.16 -14.15
C ALA A 243 -5.82 -1.41 -14.68
N MET A 244 -4.90 -1.87 -13.82
CA MET A 244 -3.52 -2.19 -14.20
C MET A 244 -3.44 -3.39 -15.16
N LEU A 245 -4.31 -4.38 -14.99
CA LEU A 245 -4.35 -5.59 -15.85
C LEU A 245 -5.03 -5.36 -17.19
N LYS A 246 -5.85 -4.32 -17.34
CA LYS A 246 -6.61 -4.03 -18.55
C LYS A 246 -5.74 -3.95 -19.81
N GLY A 247 -4.61 -3.24 -19.75
CA GLY A 247 -3.70 -3.06 -20.88
C GLY A 247 -2.94 -4.33 -21.24
N PRO A 248 -2.14 -4.88 -20.32
CA PRO A 248 -1.26 -6.03 -20.57
C PRO A 248 -1.99 -7.28 -21.07
N LEU A 249 -3.20 -7.54 -20.57
CA LEU A 249 -3.97 -8.73 -20.90
C LEU A 249 -4.99 -8.53 -22.03
N SER A 250 -5.04 -7.34 -22.64
CA SER A 250 -5.96 -7.06 -23.76
C SER A 250 -5.44 -7.50 -25.12
N ALA A 251 -4.16 -7.79 -25.26
CA ALA A 251 -3.59 -8.21 -26.53
C ALA A 251 -3.99 -9.65 -26.89
N SER A 252 -4.51 -9.85 -28.08
CA SER A 252 -4.90 -11.18 -28.59
C SER A 252 -3.69 -12.11 -28.87
N SER A 253 -2.48 -11.61 -28.81
CA SER A 253 -1.24 -12.33 -29.16
C SER A 253 -0.20 -12.40 -28.04
N GLY A 254 -0.62 -12.35 -26.79
CA GLY A 254 0.28 -12.45 -25.64
C GLY A 254 0.19 -11.25 -24.66
N VAL A 255 1.00 -11.30 -23.61
CA VAL A 255 1.10 -10.21 -22.65
C VAL A 255 1.91 -9.07 -23.28
N SER A 256 1.28 -7.90 -23.47
CA SER A 256 2.02 -6.68 -23.80
C SER A 256 2.87 -6.26 -22.58
N ALA A 257 3.58 -5.13 -22.63
CA ALA A 257 4.43 -4.70 -21.54
C ALA A 257 3.71 -4.77 -20.18
N TRP A 258 4.29 -5.51 -19.21
CA TRP A 258 3.73 -5.63 -17.87
C TRP A 258 3.74 -4.28 -17.15
N PRO A 259 2.69 -3.90 -16.40
CA PRO A 259 2.60 -2.57 -15.84
C PRO A 259 3.70 -2.32 -14.82
N ALA A 260 4.22 -1.09 -14.77
CA ALA A 260 5.12 -0.69 -13.69
C ALA A 260 4.39 -0.68 -12.34
N ALA A 261 5.13 -0.93 -11.26
CA ALA A 261 4.58 -0.83 -9.91
C ALA A 261 4.13 0.61 -9.60
N ARG A 262 2.99 0.75 -8.91
CA ARG A 262 2.35 2.02 -8.61
C ARG A 262 1.97 2.16 -7.14
N LEU A 263 1.98 3.39 -6.64
CA LEU A 263 1.35 3.76 -5.38
C LEU A 263 -0.18 3.64 -5.51
N ALA A 264 -0.88 3.73 -4.38
CA ALA A 264 -2.33 3.69 -4.38
C ALA A 264 -2.93 4.88 -5.15
N ASP A 265 -3.72 4.58 -6.17
CA ASP A 265 -4.46 5.59 -6.94
C ASP A 265 -5.62 6.15 -6.11
N GLY A 266 -6.37 5.27 -5.43
CA GLY A 266 -7.48 5.63 -4.57
C GLY A 266 -7.06 5.90 -3.13
N PHE A 267 -7.90 6.67 -2.42
CA PHE A 267 -7.70 6.93 -1.00
C PHE A 267 -9.01 7.03 -0.22
N THR A 268 -8.90 6.85 1.08
CA THR A 268 -9.95 7.05 2.08
C THR A 268 -9.37 7.89 3.20
N VAL A 269 -10.08 8.93 3.61
CA VAL A 269 -9.78 9.73 4.81
C VAL A 269 -10.62 9.18 5.96
N ALA A 270 -9.99 9.03 7.13
CA ALA A 270 -10.68 8.70 8.37
C ALA A 270 -10.30 9.70 9.46
N LEU A 271 -11.25 10.04 10.33
CA LEU A 271 -11.05 10.89 11.50
C LEU A 271 -11.38 10.12 12.78
N ASN A 272 -10.62 10.40 13.82
CA ASN A 272 -10.98 10.06 15.19
C ASN A 272 -11.47 11.33 15.89
N GLU A 273 -12.77 11.59 15.79
CA GLU A 273 -13.38 12.80 16.33
C GLU A 273 -13.13 12.98 17.83
N GLN A 274 -13.06 11.88 18.60
CA GLN A 274 -12.80 11.93 20.02
C GLN A 274 -11.39 12.46 20.31
N VAL A 275 -10.39 11.96 19.57
CA VAL A 275 -9.00 12.43 19.66
C VAL A 275 -8.90 13.87 19.18
N CYS A 276 -9.51 14.22 18.06
CA CYS A 276 -9.51 15.60 17.55
C CYS A 276 -10.08 16.57 18.61
N ARG A 277 -11.25 16.27 19.19
CA ARG A 277 -11.85 17.09 20.24
C ARG A 277 -10.96 17.21 21.49
N SER A 278 -10.35 16.10 21.93
CA SER A 278 -9.48 16.11 23.13
C SER A 278 -8.20 16.93 22.95
N LEU A 279 -7.71 17.02 21.73
CA LEU A 279 -6.56 17.83 21.34
C LEU A 279 -6.93 19.31 21.01
N GLY A 280 -8.23 19.63 20.98
CA GLY A 280 -8.72 20.97 20.63
C GLY A 280 -8.56 21.29 19.14
N LEU A 281 -8.61 20.27 18.29
CA LEU A 281 -8.52 20.42 16.84
C LEU A 281 -9.90 20.68 16.24
N ASP A 282 -10.02 21.77 15.50
CA ASP A 282 -11.18 22.08 14.66
C ASP A 282 -10.86 21.58 13.24
N VAL A 283 -11.32 20.35 12.94
CA VAL A 283 -11.02 19.65 11.67
C VAL A 283 -12.27 19.61 10.83
N PRO A 284 -12.21 19.98 9.54
CA PRO A 284 -13.35 19.84 8.62
C PRO A 284 -13.83 18.38 8.49
N ASP A 285 -15.09 18.20 8.12
CA ASP A 285 -15.67 16.89 7.89
C ASP A 285 -14.90 16.06 6.86
N VAL A 286 -14.94 14.74 7.01
CA VAL A 286 -14.26 13.77 6.10
C VAL A 286 -14.64 14.00 4.65
N SER A 287 -15.91 14.30 4.36
CA SER A 287 -16.38 14.57 3.00
C SER A 287 -15.70 15.81 2.41
N VAL A 288 -15.62 16.90 3.19
CA VAL A 288 -14.97 18.15 2.77
C VAL A 288 -13.49 17.93 2.47
N LEU A 289 -12.78 17.21 3.35
CA LEU A 289 -11.37 16.88 3.17
C LEU A 289 -11.15 15.99 1.96
N THR A 290 -11.99 14.97 1.78
CA THR A 290 -11.92 14.04 0.64
C THR A 290 -12.11 14.75 -0.68
N ASP A 291 -13.14 15.60 -0.78
CA ASP A 291 -13.44 16.34 -2.01
C ASP A 291 -12.38 17.39 -2.32
N ALA A 292 -11.79 18.00 -1.29
CA ALA A 292 -10.69 18.93 -1.46
C ALA A 292 -9.43 18.26 -2.01
N LEU A 293 -9.07 17.07 -1.49
CA LEU A 293 -7.94 16.29 -1.99
C LEU A 293 -8.17 15.80 -3.42
N ARG A 294 -9.37 15.29 -3.73
CA ARG A 294 -9.72 14.86 -5.10
C ARG A 294 -9.59 16.00 -6.11
N ARG A 295 -10.07 17.18 -5.77
CA ARG A 295 -9.95 18.36 -6.65
C ARG A 295 -8.49 18.77 -6.89
N GLU A 296 -7.65 18.71 -5.86
CA GLU A 296 -6.22 19.04 -5.98
C GLU A 296 -5.47 18.07 -6.91
N GLU A 297 -5.87 16.80 -6.91
CA GLU A 297 -5.28 15.77 -7.77
C GLU A 297 -5.94 15.66 -9.16
N GLY A 298 -6.94 16.50 -9.45
CA GLY A 298 -7.71 16.40 -10.69
C GLY A 298 -8.55 15.12 -10.81
N MET A 299 -8.81 14.45 -9.70
CA MET A 299 -9.67 13.27 -9.63
C MET A 299 -11.14 13.70 -9.64
N ARG A 300 -11.94 13.12 -10.55
CA ARG A 300 -13.40 13.35 -10.65
C ARG A 300 -14.19 12.32 -9.86
#